data_7f63e87435cbb4a2f494ce962b5cfbef
#
_entry.id   7f63e87435cbb4a2f494ce962b5cfbef
#
_cell.length_a   1.000
_cell.length_b   1.000
_cell.length_c   1.000
_cell.angle_alpha   90.00
_cell.angle_beta   90.00
_cell.angle_gamma   90.00
#
_symmetry.space_group_name_H-M   'P 1'
#
loop_
_entity.id
_entity.type
_entity.pdbx_description
1 polymer ?
#
loop_
_entity_poly.entity_id
_entity_poly.type
_entity_poly.pdbx_seq_one_letter_code
_entity_poly.pdbx_strand_id
1 'polypeptide(L)'
;MKVYAYLRVSTEKQDFQQQQNAINEYIAPKGMTIDEVVTDEGISGGVSYKKRNLYHLIREMQRDDILVVSEISRLGRSMSDLNKLVNDEMKPRGLRLIVVGMGLDINCSNLKAIDEMILFAFSFASQIEKEMIQERTKNALEARKRQIEANGYYISKSGAKRTKLGGGAMSEAAREKAAVTAMKKAAENENNAFFRDYIRVFEMRMGKLTNEAPRAYFEQIAKELTAMGRKTQTGLEYTATRVRALWVRMKNREMVID
;
A
#
# COMPACT_ATOMS: atom_id res chain seq x y z
N MET A 1 19.15 -8.50 -12.15
CA MET A 1 17.72 -8.36 -12.48
C MET A 1 16.94 -9.09 -11.39
N LYS A 2 16.21 -8.39 -10.55
CA LYS A 2 15.31 -8.95 -9.54
C LYS A 2 13.87 -8.59 -9.86
N VAL A 3 12.94 -9.42 -9.42
CA VAL A 3 11.50 -9.24 -9.61
C VAL A 3 10.84 -8.88 -8.29
N TYR A 4 10.29 -7.69 -8.21
CA TYR A 4 9.61 -7.16 -7.04
C TYR A 4 8.10 -7.11 -7.29
N ALA A 5 7.31 -7.74 -6.43
CA ALA A 5 5.87 -7.61 -6.45
C ALA A 5 5.44 -6.51 -5.48
N TYR A 6 4.71 -5.52 -5.96
CA TYR A 6 4.11 -4.52 -5.11
C TYR A 6 2.61 -4.73 -4.98
N LEU A 7 2.14 -4.87 -3.74
CA LEU A 7 0.75 -5.09 -3.40
C LEU A 7 0.23 -3.94 -2.55
N ARG A 8 -0.95 -3.45 -2.87
CA ARG A 8 -1.65 -2.47 -2.03
C ARG A 8 -2.97 -3.08 -1.58
N VAL A 9 -3.06 -3.41 -0.32
CA VAL A 9 -4.20 -4.11 0.26
C VAL A 9 -4.95 -3.21 1.25
N SER A 10 -6.28 -3.33 1.28
CA SER A 10 -7.08 -2.95 2.43
C SER A 10 -6.76 -3.93 3.57
N THR A 11 -7.46 -3.88 4.68
CA THR A 11 -7.23 -4.77 5.83
C THR A 11 -7.60 -6.24 5.57
N GLU A 12 -8.04 -6.63 4.39
CA GLU A 12 -8.53 -7.97 4.08
C GLU A 12 -7.42 -8.87 3.52
N LYS A 13 -7.17 -10.01 4.18
CA LYS A 13 -6.18 -11.02 3.74
C LYS A 13 -6.48 -11.59 2.35
N GLN A 14 -7.75 -11.61 1.95
CA GLN A 14 -8.21 -12.16 0.68
C GLN A 14 -7.71 -11.32 -0.52
N ASP A 15 -7.70 -9.98 -0.39
CA ASP A 15 -7.19 -9.07 -1.44
C ASP A 15 -5.68 -9.26 -1.66
N PHE A 16 -4.90 -9.53 -0.59
CA PHE A 16 -3.48 -9.85 -0.70
C PHE A 16 -3.24 -11.12 -1.53
N GLN A 17 -3.92 -12.21 -1.17
CA GLN A 17 -3.73 -13.50 -1.83
C GLN A 17 -4.14 -13.46 -3.31
N GLN A 18 -5.23 -12.79 -3.62
CA GLN A 18 -5.69 -12.62 -5.01
C GLN A 18 -4.67 -11.88 -5.86
N GLN A 19 -4.12 -10.76 -5.37
CA GLN A 19 -3.10 -9.99 -6.08
C GLN A 19 -1.83 -10.82 -6.28
N GLN A 20 -1.36 -11.52 -5.25
CA GLN A 20 -0.16 -12.33 -5.31
C GLN A 20 -0.32 -13.51 -6.29
N ASN A 21 -1.45 -14.21 -6.26
CA ASN A 21 -1.73 -15.30 -7.19
C ASN A 21 -1.76 -14.81 -8.63
N ALA A 22 -2.47 -13.72 -8.92
CA ALA A 22 -2.54 -13.14 -10.26
C ALA A 22 -1.15 -12.77 -10.81
N ILE A 23 -0.27 -12.23 -9.94
CA ILE A 23 1.11 -11.91 -10.33
C ILE A 23 1.88 -13.19 -10.63
N ASN A 24 1.84 -14.19 -9.75
CA ASN A 24 2.55 -15.46 -9.93
C ASN A 24 2.12 -16.18 -11.23
N GLU A 25 0.81 -16.27 -11.47
CA GLU A 25 0.25 -16.89 -12.68
C GLU A 25 0.71 -16.20 -13.97
N TYR A 26 0.89 -14.88 -13.92
CA TYR A 26 1.32 -14.11 -15.09
C TYR A 26 2.83 -14.22 -15.38
N ILE A 27 3.67 -14.24 -14.33
CA ILE A 27 5.14 -14.24 -14.50
C ILE A 27 5.73 -15.65 -14.63
N ALA A 28 5.10 -16.67 -14.04
CA ALA A 28 5.62 -18.05 -14.06
C ALA A 28 5.82 -18.61 -15.49
N PRO A 29 4.87 -18.43 -16.44
CA PRO A 29 5.07 -18.87 -17.82
C PRO A 29 6.22 -18.16 -18.55
N LYS A 30 6.65 -16.99 -18.02
CA LYS A 30 7.78 -16.21 -18.55
C LYS A 30 9.11 -16.60 -17.90
N GLY A 31 9.14 -17.65 -17.08
CA GLY A 31 10.33 -18.11 -16.38
C GLY A 31 10.80 -17.16 -15.26
N MET A 32 9.92 -16.29 -14.76
CA MET A 32 10.24 -15.34 -13.69
C MET A 32 9.67 -15.80 -12.36
N THR A 33 10.39 -15.50 -11.28
CA THR A 33 9.95 -15.72 -9.90
C THR A 33 10.04 -14.42 -9.12
N ILE A 34 9.15 -14.23 -8.12
CA ILE A 34 9.21 -13.05 -7.26
C ILE A 34 10.35 -13.22 -6.26
N ASP A 35 11.30 -12.28 -6.29
CA ASP A 35 12.38 -12.21 -5.30
C ASP A 35 11.92 -11.53 -4.00
N GLU A 36 11.06 -10.51 -4.10
CA GLU A 36 10.58 -9.78 -2.93
C GLU A 36 9.15 -9.27 -3.12
N VAL A 37 8.34 -9.35 -2.05
CA VAL A 37 6.99 -8.80 -2.01
C VAL A 37 6.95 -7.61 -1.07
N VAL A 38 6.55 -6.45 -1.58
CA VAL A 38 6.38 -5.21 -0.81
C VAL A 38 4.91 -4.85 -0.74
N THR A 39 4.42 -4.55 0.47
CA THR A 39 3.00 -4.25 0.70
C THR A 39 2.81 -2.89 1.34
N ASP A 40 1.72 -2.22 0.93
CA ASP A 40 1.10 -1.11 1.64
C ASP A 40 -0.26 -1.54 2.19
N GLU A 41 -0.39 -1.63 3.51
CA GLU A 41 -1.60 -2.06 4.19
C GLU A 41 -2.42 -0.86 4.69
N GLY A 42 -3.74 -0.88 4.43
CA GLY A 42 -4.66 0.17 4.91
C GLY A 42 -4.44 1.54 4.28
N ILE A 43 -3.58 1.65 3.28
CA ILE A 43 -3.27 2.91 2.60
C ILE A 43 -4.22 3.11 1.42
N SER A 44 -4.96 4.23 1.46
CA SER A 44 -5.79 4.63 0.32
C SER A 44 -4.93 4.95 -0.90
N GLY A 45 -5.38 4.54 -2.08
CA GLY A 45 -4.72 4.90 -3.34
C GLY A 45 -4.65 6.40 -3.64
N GLY A 46 -5.36 7.25 -2.87
CA GLY A 46 -5.27 8.71 -2.94
C GLY A 46 -4.09 9.30 -2.15
N VAL A 47 -3.38 8.50 -1.35
CA VAL A 47 -2.16 8.94 -0.68
C VAL A 47 -1.05 9.00 -1.72
N SER A 48 -0.25 10.07 -1.76
CA SER A 48 0.89 10.21 -2.68
C SER A 48 1.83 9.01 -2.58
N TYR A 49 2.32 8.52 -3.73
CA TYR A 49 3.27 7.39 -3.78
C TYR A 49 4.54 7.66 -2.96
N LYS A 50 4.96 8.91 -2.80
CA LYS A 50 6.13 9.30 -1.99
C LYS A 50 6.01 8.98 -0.50
N LYS A 51 4.77 8.79 -0.01
CA LYS A 51 4.48 8.40 1.38
C LYS A 51 4.23 6.90 1.56
N ARG A 52 4.51 6.09 0.54
CA ARG A 52 4.26 4.65 0.50
C ARG A 52 5.56 3.85 0.49
N ASN A 53 5.48 2.58 0.87
CA ASN A 53 6.58 1.64 0.73
C ASN A 53 7.02 1.49 -0.74
N LEU A 54 6.10 1.70 -1.68
CA LEU A 54 6.39 1.76 -3.11
C LEU A 54 7.55 2.71 -3.45
N TYR A 55 7.57 3.92 -2.87
CA TYR A 55 8.63 4.89 -3.13
C TYR A 55 9.99 4.42 -2.64
N HIS A 56 10.04 3.84 -1.44
CA HIS A 56 11.27 3.29 -0.89
C HIS A 56 11.75 2.10 -1.72
N LEU A 57 10.83 1.20 -2.12
CA LEU A 57 11.14 0.10 -3.01
C LEU A 57 11.80 0.58 -4.30
N ILE A 58 11.17 1.51 -5.03
CA ILE A 58 11.68 2.00 -6.32
C ILE A 58 13.08 2.63 -6.17
N ARG A 59 13.33 3.31 -5.06
CA ARG A 59 14.66 3.89 -4.80
C ARG A 59 15.74 2.88 -4.47
N GLU A 60 15.37 1.70 -4.02
CA GLU A 60 16.28 0.59 -3.70
C GLU A 60 16.53 -0.33 -4.90
N MET A 61 15.60 -0.35 -5.87
CA MET A 61 15.73 -1.15 -7.09
C MET A 61 16.92 -0.70 -7.94
N GLN A 62 17.57 -1.67 -8.56
CA GLN A 62 18.68 -1.47 -9.46
C GLN A 62 18.22 -1.46 -10.92
N ARG A 63 19.11 -1.03 -11.82
CA ARG A 63 18.84 -1.04 -13.25
C ARG A 63 18.43 -2.44 -13.72
N ASP A 64 17.46 -2.49 -14.62
CA ASP A 64 16.85 -3.71 -15.18
C ASP A 64 16.05 -4.56 -14.18
N ASP A 65 15.87 -4.09 -12.95
CA ASP A 65 14.94 -4.73 -12.02
C ASP A 65 13.49 -4.49 -12.46
N ILE A 66 12.64 -5.45 -12.11
CA ILE A 66 11.26 -5.51 -12.56
C ILE A 66 10.32 -5.22 -11.39
N LEU A 67 9.45 -4.22 -11.54
CA LEU A 67 8.32 -3.98 -10.66
C LEU A 67 7.08 -4.61 -11.27
N VAL A 68 6.44 -5.52 -10.54
CA VAL A 68 5.20 -6.19 -10.96
C VAL A 68 4.05 -5.76 -10.07
N VAL A 69 2.94 -5.36 -10.65
CA VAL A 69 1.69 -5.04 -9.96
C VAL A 69 0.52 -5.75 -10.63
N SER A 70 -0.51 -6.09 -9.84
CA SER A 70 -1.73 -6.68 -10.39
C SER A 70 -2.49 -5.69 -11.27
N GLU A 71 -2.58 -4.44 -10.85
CA GLU A 71 -3.32 -3.37 -11.53
C GLU A 71 -2.59 -2.04 -11.41
N ILE A 72 -2.77 -1.16 -12.39
CA ILE A 72 -2.20 0.18 -12.40
C ILE A 72 -2.70 1.05 -11.24
N SER A 73 -3.92 0.80 -10.78
CA SER A 73 -4.54 1.46 -9.63
C SER A 73 -3.76 1.25 -8.32
N ARG A 74 -2.89 0.22 -8.25
CA ARG A 74 -2.02 -0.01 -7.10
C ARG A 74 -0.90 1.01 -7.03
N LEU A 75 -0.39 1.45 -8.18
CA LEU A 75 0.67 2.46 -8.27
C LEU A 75 0.16 3.86 -7.89
N GLY A 76 -1.01 4.26 -8.37
CA GLY A 76 -1.59 5.56 -8.11
C GLY A 76 -3.03 5.66 -8.59
N ARG A 77 -3.78 6.65 -8.09
CA ARG A 77 -5.14 6.96 -8.53
C ARG A 77 -5.22 8.21 -9.40
N SER A 78 -4.14 8.94 -9.59
CA SER A 78 -4.10 10.09 -10.46
C SER A 78 -3.10 9.88 -11.58
N MET A 79 -3.44 10.39 -12.75
CA MET A 79 -2.52 10.41 -13.90
C MET A 79 -1.22 11.14 -13.58
N SER A 80 -1.32 12.23 -12.83
CA SER A 80 -0.16 13.01 -12.42
C SER A 80 0.81 12.20 -11.55
N ASP A 81 0.28 11.40 -10.60
CA ASP A 81 1.12 10.57 -9.73
C ASP A 81 1.78 9.44 -10.52
N LEU A 82 1.05 8.77 -11.43
CA LEU A 82 1.61 7.72 -12.26
C LEU A 82 2.67 8.26 -13.21
N ASN A 83 2.41 9.38 -13.86
CA ASN A 83 3.35 10.02 -14.78
C ASN A 83 4.65 10.40 -14.05
N LYS A 84 4.55 11.02 -12.87
CA LYS A 84 5.71 11.32 -12.03
C LYS A 84 6.45 10.07 -11.58
N LEU A 85 5.73 9.03 -11.16
CA LEU A 85 6.34 7.76 -10.76
C LEU A 85 7.17 7.15 -11.89
N VAL A 86 6.60 7.09 -13.09
CA VAL A 86 7.26 6.48 -14.26
C VAL A 86 8.39 7.37 -14.75
N ASN A 87 8.16 8.67 -15.01
CA ASN A 87 9.14 9.55 -15.62
C ASN A 87 10.22 10.04 -14.67
N ASP A 88 9.85 10.36 -13.40
CA ASP A 88 10.80 10.95 -12.46
C ASP A 88 11.55 9.89 -11.64
N GLU A 89 10.92 8.72 -11.41
CA GLU A 89 11.50 7.71 -10.52
C GLU A 89 11.95 6.44 -11.26
N MET A 90 11.13 5.86 -12.13
CA MET A 90 11.45 4.58 -12.76
C MET A 90 12.35 4.74 -13.99
N LYS A 91 12.06 5.69 -14.87
CA LYS A 91 12.81 5.95 -16.11
C LYS A 91 14.28 6.27 -15.86
N PRO A 92 14.66 7.20 -14.95
CA PRO A 92 16.06 7.50 -14.66
C PRO A 92 16.84 6.31 -14.10
N ARG A 93 16.15 5.37 -13.44
CA ARG A 93 16.76 4.17 -12.86
C ARG A 93 16.79 2.99 -13.83
N GLY A 94 16.17 3.12 -14.98
CA GLY A 94 16.15 2.04 -15.98
C GLY A 94 15.36 0.82 -15.53
N LEU A 95 14.27 1.01 -14.80
CA LEU A 95 13.43 -0.07 -14.30
C LEU A 95 12.47 -0.58 -15.37
N ARG A 96 11.96 -1.80 -15.17
CA ARG A 96 10.90 -2.38 -15.98
C ARG A 96 9.61 -2.48 -15.14
N LEU A 97 8.48 -2.16 -15.76
CA LEU A 97 7.16 -2.21 -15.14
C LEU A 97 6.28 -3.26 -15.82
N ILE A 98 5.74 -4.18 -15.03
CA ILE A 98 4.72 -5.13 -15.49
C ILE A 98 3.42 -4.85 -14.76
N VAL A 99 2.31 -4.67 -15.52
CA VAL A 99 0.96 -4.53 -15.00
C VAL A 99 0.12 -5.71 -15.49
N VAL A 100 -0.13 -6.67 -14.61
CA VAL A 100 -0.73 -7.98 -14.93
C VAL A 100 -2.11 -7.86 -15.57
N GLY A 101 -3.02 -7.12 -14.93
CA GLY A 101 -4.41 -6.98 -15.39
C GLY A 101 -4.57 -6.34 -16.77
N MET A 102 -3.49 -5.78 -17.33
CA MET A 102 -3.45 -5.16 -18.65
C MET A 102 -2.55 -5.89 -19.63
N GLY A 103 -1.83 -6.91 -19.18
CA GLY A 103 -0.79 -7.56 -19.98
C GLY A 103 0.35 -6.62 -20.39
N LEU A 104 0.52 -5.50 -19.68
CA LEU A 104 1.53 -4.48 -19.97
C LEU A 104 2.88 -4.90 -19.42
N ASP A 105 3.91 -4.72 -20.25
CA ASP A 105 5.30 -5.00 -19.96
C ASP A 105 6.18 -3.93 -20.58
N ILE A 106 6.61 -2.96 -19.78
CA ILE A 106 7.23 -1.71 -20.23
C ILE A 106 8.64 -1.60 -19.69
N ASN A 107 9.61 -1.42 -20.58
CA ASN A 107 10.94 -0.98 -20.19
C ASN A 107 10.96 0.56 -20.06
N CYS A 108 10.98 1.05 -18.82
CA CYS A 108 10.94 2.49 -18.56
C CYS A 108 12.19 3.25 -19.08
N SER A 109 13.32 2.58 -19.29
CA SER A 109 14.52 3.22 -19.89
C SER A 109 14.31 3.62 -21.34
N ASN A 110 13.46 2.89 -22.06
CA ASN A 110 13.20 3.08 -23.48
C ASN A 110 11.70 3.13 -23.75
N LEU A 111 11.02 4.07 -23.06
CA LEU A 111 9.61 4.33 -23.25
C LEU A 111 9.36 4.79 -24.67
N LYS A 112 8.58 4.01 -25.40
CA LYS A 112 8.09 4.40 -26.72
C LYS A 112 6.86 5.28 -26.53
N ALA A 113 6.58 6.15 -27.49
CA ALA A 113 5.39 7.01 -27.46
C ALA A 113 4.09 6.20 -27.28
N ILE A 114 4.05 4.97 -27.81
CA ILE A 114 2.91 4.06 -27.63
C ILE A 114 2.74 3.62 -26.18
N ASP A 115 3.84 3.36 -25.45
CA ASP A 115 3.80 2.95 -24.05
C ASP A 115 3.28 4.11 -23.16
N GLU A 116 3.74 5.33 -23.43
CA GLU A 116 3.25 6.54 -22.77
C GLU A 116 1.76 6.76 -23.05
N MET A 117 1.32 6.56 -24.28
CA MET A 117 -0.08 6.69 -24.67
C MET A 117 -0.96 5.64 -24.01
N ILE A 118 -0.48 4.40 -23.89
CA ILE A 118 -1.18 3.31 -23.21
C ILE A 118 -1.30 3.62 -21.69
N LEU A 119 -0.21 4.01 -21.04
CA LEU A 119 -0.22 4.40 -19.63
C LEU A 119 -1.19 5.57 -19.39
N PHE A 120 -1.20 6.56 -20.29
CA PHE A 120 -2.14 7.68 -20.24
C PHE A 120 -3.60 7.22 -20.36
N ALA A 121 -3.93 6.42 -21.36
CA ALA A 121 -5.29 5.94 -21.62
C ALA A 121 -5.85 5.15 -20.42
N PHE A 122 -5.06 4.27 -19.81
CA PHE A 122 -5.49 3.49 -18.66
C PHE A 122 -5.61 4.32 -17.38
N SER A 123 -4.73 5.29 -17.17
CA SER A 123 -4.84 6.22 -16.05
C SER A 123 -6.10 7.07 -16.17
N PHE A 124 -6.43 7.48 -17.38
CA PHE A 124 -7.65 8.22 -17.69
C PHE A 124 -8.91 7.38 -17.45
N ALA A 125 -8.92 6.12 -17.91
CA ALA A 125 -10.03 5.19 -17.64
C ALA A 125 -10.25 4.98 -16.14
N SER A 126 -9.19 4.79 -15.36
CA SER A 126 -9.26 4.63 -13.90
C SER A 126 -9.77 5.90 -13.20
N GLN A 127 -9.49 7.08 -13.75
CA GLN A 127 -10.01 8.34 -13.23
C GLN A 127 -11.51 8.49 -13.52
N ILE A 128 -11.95 8.18 -14.74
CA ILE A 128 -13.38 8.19 -15.13
C ILE A 128 -14.17 7.23 -14.23
N GLU A 129 -13.67 6.00 -14.04
CA GLU A 129 -14.34 5.03 -13.16
C GLU A 129 -14.54 5.58 -11.74
N LYS A 130 -13.52 6.22 -11.19
CA LYS A 130 -13.61 6.86 -9.87
C LYS A 130 -14.66 7.96 -9.84
N GLU A 131 -14.70 8.83 -10.87
CA GLU A 131 -15.67 9.91 -10.99
C GLU A 131 -17.08 9.35 -11.09
N MET A 132 -17.29 8.31 -11.90
CA MET A 132 -18.59 7.63 -12.02
C MET A 132 -19.05 7.00 -10.68
N ILE A 133 -18.14 6.40 -9.91
CA ILE A 133 -18.46 5.85 -8.58
C ILE A 133 -18.85 6.99 -7.62
N GLN A 134 -18.12 8.10 -7.65
CA GLN A 134 -18.43 9.28 -6.82
C GLN A 134 -19.80 9.85 -7.18
N GLU A 135 -20.10 9.99 -8.46
CA GLU A 135 -21.38 10.49 -8.94
C GLU A 135 -22.54 9.56 -8.55
N ARG A 136 -22.40 8.24 -8.74
CA ARG A 136 -23.39 7.25 -8.27
C ARG A 136 -23.63 7.37 -6.77
N THR A 137 -22.55 7.54 -5.99
CA THR A 137 -22.65 7.68 -4.53
C THR A 137 -23.38 8.98 -4.16
N LYS A 138 -23.04 10.09 -4.84
CA LYS A 138 -23.71 11.38 -4.64
C LYS A 138 -25.19 11.29 -4.95
N ASN A 139 -25.55 10.75 -6.12
CA ASN A 139 -26.94 10.58 -6.55
C ASN A 139 -27.74 9.69 -5.59
N ALA A 140 -27.12 8.58 -5.12
CA ALA A 140 -27.76 7.71 -4.13
C ALA A 140 -27.96 8.41 -2.76
N LEU A 141 -27.03 9.27 -2.34
CA LEU A 141 -27.17 10.07 -1.13
C LEU A 141 -28.26 11.14 -1.26
N GLU A 142 -28.35 11.80 -2.41
CA GLU A 142 -29.39 12.79 -2.69
C GLU A 142 -30.77 12.14 -2.74
N ALA A 143 -30.91 10.97 -3.37
CA ALA A 143 -32.17 10.22 -3.36
C ALA A 143 -32.61 9.86 -1.93
N ARG A 144 -31.69 9.44 -1.07
CA ARG A 144 -31.99 9.15 0.35
C ARG A 144 -32.34 10.41 1.13
N LYS A 145 -31.72 11.56 0.84
CA LYS A 145 -32.10 12.86 1.45
C LYS A 145 -33.55 13.19 1.13
N ARG A 146 -33.93 13.10 -0.14
CA ARG A 146 -35.31 13.33 -0.58
C ARG A 146 -36.31 12.39 0.12
N GLN A 147 -35.94 11.11 0.29
CA GLN A 147 -36.79 10.16 1.05
C GLN A 147 -36.93 10.54 2.51
N ILE A 148 -35.88 11.02 3.16
CA ILE A 148 -35.95 11.50 4.54
C ILE A 148 -36.82 12.76 4.65
N GLU A 149 -36.69 13.69 3.72
CA GLU A 149 -37.49 14.93 3.65
C GLU A 149 -38.98 14.63 3.45
N ALA A 150 -39.30 13.67 2.56
CA ALA A 150 -40.67 13.31 2.25
C ALA A 150 -41.34 12.40 3.32
N ASN A 151 -40.60 11.42 3.85
CA ASN A 151 -41.18 10.36 4.68
C ASN A 151 -40.65 10.36 6.12
N GLY A 152 -39.67 11.24 6.45
CA GLY A 152 -38.97 11.24 7.75
C GLY A 152 -37.90 10.15 7.89
N TYR A 153 -37.76 9.24 6.92
CA TYR A 153 -36.77 8.15 6.94
C TYR A 153 -36.48 7.60 5.55
N TYR A 154 -35.39 6.84 5.41
CA TYR A 154 -35.12 5.96 4.27
C TYR A 154 -34.85 4.53 4.75
N ILE A 155 -35.01 3.55 3.85
CA ILE A 155 -34.70 2.14 4.14
C ILE A 155 -33.27 1.83 3.69
N SER A 156 -32.44 1.35 4.62
CA SER A 156 -31.06 0.92 4.31
C SER A 156 -31.04 -0.40 3.51
N LYS A 157 -29.89 -0.78 2.95
CA LYS A 157 -29.72 -2.07 2.26
C LYS A 157 -30.05 -3.29 3.16
N SER A 158 -29.91 -3.15 4.48
CA SER A 158 -30.26 -4.18 5.46
C SER A 158 -31.73 -4.16 5.88
N GLY A 159 -32.61 -3.35 5.25
CA GLY A 159 -34.02 -3.23 5.57
C GLY A 159 -34.31 -2.31 6.78
N ALA A 160 -33.30 -1.77 7.45
CA ALA A 160 -33.51 -0.92 8.63
C ALA A 160 -33.92 0.51 8.23
N LYS A 161 -34.93 1.07 8.95
CA LYS A 161 -35.32 2.48 8.83
C LYS A 161 -34.23 3.39 9.41
N ARG A 162 -33.81 4.40 8.65
CA ARG A 162 -32.80 5.40 9.04
C ARG A 162 -33.33 6.81 8.84
N THR A 163 -33.24 7.64 9.84
CA THR A 163 -33.72 9.04 9.82
C THR A 163 -32.61 10.03 9.46
N LYS A 164 -31.38 9.59 9.41
CA LYS A 164 -30.22 10.42 9.05
C LYS A 164 -29.28 9.67 8.11
N LEU A 165 -28.65 10.40 7.18
CA LEU A 165 -27.61 9.88 6.32
C LEU A 165 -26.29 9.83 7.07
N GLY A 166 -25.63 8.67 7.00
CA GLY A 166 -24.33 8.43 7.62
C GLY A 166 -24.44 8.27 9.14
N GLY A 167 -23.48 7.58 9.74
CA GLY A 167 -23.10 7.87 11.11
C GLY A 167 -22.49 9.28 11.08
N GLY A 168 -22.95 10.20 11.92
CA GLY A 168 -22.40 11.55 12.01
C GLY A 168 -20.87 11.50 11.99
N ALA A 169 -20.21 12.52 11.46
CA ALA A 169 -18.77 12.59 11.51
C ALA A 169 -18.35 12.25 12.94
N MET A 170 -17.49 11.25 13.12
CA MET A 170 -17.00 10.89 14.45
C MET A 170 -16.54 12.18 15.11
N SER A 171 -17.08 12.49 16.30
CA SER A 171 -16.61 13.63 17.09
C SER A 171 -15.09 13.50 17.27
N GLU A 172 -14.41 14.61 17.44
CA GLU A 172 -12.96 14.64 17.64
C GLU A 172 -12.56 13.70 18.80
N ALA A 173 -13.30 13.71 19.90
CA ALA A 173 -13.15 12.79 21.03
C ALA A 173 -13.35 11.31 20.64
N ALA A 174 -14.26 11.00 19.70
CA ALA A 174 -14.46 9.63 19.23
C ALA A 174 -13.33 9.18 18.28
N ARG A 175 -12.78 10.08 17.47
CA ARG A 175 -11.58 9.82 16.65
C ARG A 175 -10.37 9.57 17.51
N GLU A 176 -10.19 10.39 18.55
CA GLU A 176 -9.10 10.26 19.49
C GLU A 176 -9.19 8.94 20.27
N LYS A 177 -10.36 8.57 20.80
CA LYS A 177 -10.61 7.26 21.42
C LYS A 177 -10.32 6.09 20.44
N ALA A 178 -10.75 6.19 19.19
CA ALA A 178 -10.49 5.17 18.19
C ALA A 178 -8.98 5.06 17.88
N ALA A 179 -8.27 6.18 17.79
CA ALA A 179 -6.83 6.22 17.60
C ALA A 179 -6.08 5.61 18.78
N VAL A 180 -6.43 6.00 20.01
CA VAL A 180 -5.87 5.43 21.25
C VAL A 180 -6.13 3.92 21.34
N THR A 181 -7.35 3.47 21.02
CA THR A 181 -7.68 2.04 21.02
C THR A 181 -6.88 1.26 19.98
N ALA A 182 -6.70 1.83 18.78
CA ALA A 182 -5.88 1.23 17.73
C ALA A 182 -4.40 1.18 18.13
N MET A 183 -3.89 2.23 18.77
CA MET A 183 -2.53 2.29 19.31
C MET A 183 -2.33 1.23 20.42
N LYS A 184 -3.28 1.11 21.34
CA LYS A 184 -3.24 0.13 22.42
C LYS A 184 -3.21 -1.31 21.87
N LYS A 185 -4.11 -1.65 20.94
CA LYS A 185 -4.11 -2.96 20.26
C LYS A 185 -2.80 -3.25 19.52
N ALA A 186 -2.21 -2.23 18.87
CA ALA A 186 -0.92 -2.39 18.21
C ALA A 186 0.25 -2.56 19.20
N ALA A 187 0.17 -1.91 20.36
CA ALA A 187 1.16 -2.04 21.43
C ALA A 187 1.09 -3.40 22.12
N GLU A 188 -0.12 -3.93 22.31
CA GLU A 188 -0.38 -5.23 22.95
C GLU A 188 -0.09 -6.43 22.04
N ASN A 189 0.13 -6.20 20.72
CA ASN A 189 0.45 -7.28 19.81
C ASN A 189 1.86 -7.82 20.07
N GLU A 190 1.95 -9.12 20.39
CA GLU A 190 3.20 -9.79 20.78
C GLU A 190 4.31 -9.65 19.73
N ASN A 191 3.97 -9.74 18.44
CA ASN A 191 4.94 -9.61 17.36
C ASN A 191 5.49 -8.19 17.26
N ASN A 192 4.65 -7.17 17.49
CA ASN A 192 5.08 -5.78 17.50
C ASN A 192 5.90 -5.46 18.75
N ALA A 193 5.55 -6.01 19.92
CA ALA A 193 6.32 -5.86 21.14
C ALA A 193 7.71 -6.47 20.96
N PHE A 194 7.77 -7.73 20.50
CA PHE A 194 9.02 -8.40 20.23
C PHE A 194 9.89 -7.64 19.22
N PHE A 195 9.30 -7.14 18.14
CA PHE A 195 10.02 -6.35 17.14
C PHE A 195 10.65 -5.09 17.74
N ARG A 196 9.90 -4.35 18.57
CA ARG A 196 10.44 -3.14 19.26
C ARG A 196 11.63 -3.48 20.15
N ASP A 197 11.52 -4.53 20.97
CA ASP A 197 12.57 -4.92 21.89
C ASP A 197 13.81 -5.39 21.11
N TYR A 198 13.58 -6.14 20.04
CA TYR A 198 14.67 -6.58 19.16
C TYR A 198 15.39 -5.38 18.52
N ILE A 199 14.65 -4.40 17.99
CA ILE A 199 15.27 -3.19 17.43
C ILE A 199 16.10 -2.43 18.47
N ARG A 200 15.60 -2.28 19.70
CA ARG A 200 16.38 -1.64 20.78
C ARG A 200 17.69 -2.36 21.04
N VAL A 201 17.67 -3.69 21.13
CA VAL A 201 18.88 -4.49 21.32
C VAL A 201 19.82 -4.36 20.12
N PHE A 202 19.28 -4.37 18.90
CA PHE A 202 20.06 -4.16 17.69
C PHE A 202 20.74 -2.79 17.68
N GLU A 203 20.00 -1.72 18.01
CA GLU A 203 20.53 -0.34 18.08
C GLU A 203 21.60 -0.18 19.20
N MET A 204 21.49 -0.89 20.30
CA MET A 204 22.55 -0.91 21.34
C MET A 204 23.84 -1.55 20.82
N ARG A 205 23.74 -2.55 19.95
CA ARG A 205 24.89 -3.31 19.42
C ARG A 205 25.53 -2.61 18.22
N MET A 206 24.74 -2.04 17.33
CA MET A 206 25.17 -1.53 16.02
C MET A 206 25.10 -0.01 15.86
N GLY A 207 24.53 0.68 16.86
CA GLY A 207 24.23 2.12 16.79
C GLY A 207 22.80 2.41 16.36
N LYS A 208 22.33 3.65 16.63
CA LYS A 208 20.96 4.07 16.32
C LYS A 208 20.68 4.01 14.82
N LEU A 209 19.58 3.40 14.46
CA LEU A 209 19.07 3.38 13.11
C LEU A 209 18.57 4.79 12.72
N THR A 210 18.90 5.23 11.52
CA THR A 210 18.44 6.48 10.92
C THR A 210 17.71 6.22 9.62
N ASN A 211 17.04 7.22 9.07
CA ASN A 211 16.39 7.10 7.76
C ASN A 211 17.40 6.83 6.62
N GLU A 212 18.67 7.16 6.86
CA GLU A 212 19.79 6.94 5.93
C GLU A 212 20.58 5.66 6.23
N ALA A 213 20.13 4.86 7.23
CA ALA A 213 20.80 3.62 7.59
C ALA A 213 20.94 2.69 6.37
N PRO A 214 22.12 2.07 6.19
CA PRO A 214 22.38 1.15 5.08
C PRO A 214 21.35 0.03 5.03
N ARG A 215 20.92 -0.34 3.83
CA ARG A 215 19.97 -1.45 3.60
C ARG A 215 20.46 -2.75 4.26
N ALA A 216 21.78 -2.99 4.27
CA ALA A 216 22.38 -4.15 4.89
C ALA A 216 21.97 -4.37 6.36
N TYR A 217 21.72 -3.28 7.12
CA TYR A 217 21.25 -3.39 8.51
C TYR A 217 19.82 -3.97 8.57
N PHE A 218 18.94 -3.52 7.69
CA PHE A 218 17.57 -4.03 7.61
C PHE A 218 17.52 -5.45 7.07
N GLU A 219 18.44 -5.84 6.19
CA GLU A 219 18.62 -7.22 5.72
C GLU A 219 19.09 -8.13 6.84
N GLN A 220 20.06 -7.68 7.63
CA GLN A 220 20.55 -8.42 8.79
C GLN A 220 19.44 -8.64 9.83
N ILE A 221 18.70 -7.59 10.18
CA ILE A 221 17.55 -7.68 11.10
C ILE A 221 16.50 -8.66 10.56
N ALA A 222 16.16 -8.59 9.28
CA ALA A 222 15.20 -9.48 8.65
C ALA A 222 15.67 -10.95 8.73
N LYS A 223 16.93 -11.21 8.43
CA LYS A 223 17.54 -12.55 8.49
C LYS A 223 17.53 -13.10 9.91
N GLU A 224 17.92 -12.30 10.90
CA GLU A 224 17.94 -12.71 12.31
C GLU A 224 16.52 -13.01 12.83
N LEU A 225 15.53 -12.16 12.53
CA LEU A 225 14.14 -12.37 12.93
C LEU A 225 13.52 -13.62 12.26
N THR A 226 13.84 -13.86 10.99
CA THR A 226 13.38 -15.06 10.27
C THR A 226 14.03 -16.31 10.82
N ALA A 227 15.33 -16.28 11.15
CA ALA A 227 16.03 -17.39 11.79
C ALA A 227 15.46 -17.74 13.18
N MET A 228 14.89 -16.76 13.89
CA MET A 228 14.16 -16.95 15.14
C MET A 228 12.72 -17.46 14.93
N GLY A 229 12.30 -17.76 13.72
CA GLY A 229 10.94 -18.21 13.39
C GLY A 229 9.86 -17.14 13.59
N ARG A 230 10.26 -15.87 13.72
CA ARG A 230 9.32 -14.77 13.95
C ARG A 230 8.68 -14.30 12.65
N LYS A 231 7.41 -13.92 12.75
CA LYS A 231 6.62 -13.39 11.64
C LYS A 231 6.07 -12.01 12.00
N THR A 232 5.74 -11.22 10.99
CA THR A 232 5.06 -9.94 11.17
C THR A 232 3.68 -10.12 11.81
N GLN A 233 3.05 -9.05 12.26
CA GLN A 233 1.67 -9.07 12.77
C GLN A 233 0.68 -9.74 11.80
N THR A 234 0.93 -9.66 10.50
CA THR A 234 0.11 -10.26 9.43
C THR A 234 0.50 -11.69 9.08
N GLY A 235 1.46 -12.28 9.79
CA GLY A 235 1.93 -13.66 9.58
C GLY A 235 2.94 -13.81 8.44
N LEU A 236 3.46 -12.70 7.89
CA LEU A 236 4.44 -12.71 6.81
C LEU A 236 5.86 -12.78 7.36
N GLU A 237 6.80 -13.27 6.54
CA GLU A 237 8.22 -13.24 6.86
C GLU A 237 8.78 -11.81 6.85
N TYR A 238 9.83 -11.58 7.63
CA TYR A 238 10.53 -10.31 7.62
C TYR A 238 11.43 -10.20 6.38
N THR A 239 11.30 -9.12 5.65
CA THR A 239 12.22 -8.68 4.60
C THR A 239 12.82 -7.33 5.00
N ALA A 240 13.93 -6.93 4.42
CA ALA A 240 14.56 -5.64 4.69
C ALA A 240 13.58 -4.47 4.57
N THR A 241 12.77 -4.47 3.52
CA THR A 241 11.76 -3.44 3.26
C THR A 241 10.66 -3.43 4.32
N ARG A 242 10.18 -4.62 4.73
CA ARG A 242 9.18 -4.73 5.82
C ARG A 242 9.74 -4.28 7.16
N VAL A 243 10.97 -4.68 7.48
CA VAL A 243 11.66 -4.25 8.71
C VAL A 243 11.77 -2.73 8.74
N ARG A 244 12.25 -2.11 7.66
CA ARG A 244 12.35 -0.66 7.55
C ARG A 244 11.01 0.03 7.70
N ALA A 245 9.97 -0.46 7.03
CA ALA A 245 8.62 0.10 7.12
C ALA A 245 8.04 0.01 8.54
N LEU A 246 8.26 -1.12 9.23
CA LEU A 246 7.83 -1.30 10.62
C LEU A 246 8.60 -0.38 11.56
N TRP A 247 9.91 -0.26 11.38
CA TRP A 247 10.77 0.63 12.16
C TRP A 247 10.35 2.10 12.01
N VAL A 248 10.12 2.59 10.79
CA VAL A 248 9.63 3.95 10.52
C VAL A 248 8.28 4.19 11.20
N ARG A 249 7.35 3.23 11.11
CA ARG A 249 6.04 3.33 11.80
C ARG A 249 6.19 3.38 13.31
N MET A 250 7.10 2.61 13.87
CA MET A 250 7.41 2.58 15.30
C MET A 250 7.95 3.94 15.75
N LYS A 251 8.95 4.45 15.06
CA LYS A 251 9.58 5.74 15.37
C LYS A 251 8.61 6.92 15.27
N ASN A 252 7.75 6.95 14.25
CA ASN A 252 6.72 7.99 14.10
C ASN A 252 5.64 7.91 15.19
N ARG A 253 5.47 6.76 15.86
CA ARG A 253 4.53 6.58 16.97
C ARG A 253 5.14 6.94 18.33
N GLU A 254 6.43 6.71 18.50
CA GLU A 254 7.16 7.12 19.71
C GLU A 254 7.25 8.64 19.82
N MET A 255 7.35 9.38 18.72
CA MET A 255 7.34 10.86 18.69
C MET A 255 5.96 11.50 19.02
N VAL A 256 4.90 10.69 19.13
CA VAL A 256 3.52 11.17 19.45
C VAL A 256 3.16 10.90 20.92
N ILE A 257 4.02 10.22 21.67
CA ILE A 257 3.76 9.79 23.07
C ILE A 257 4.62 10.58 24.07
N ASP A 258 5.63 11.32 23.62
CA ASP A 258 6.38 12.32 24.39
C ASP A 258 5.78 13.74 24.16
#